data_d56cccd670e6ef0f3d0b367d62308ee2
#
_entry.id   d56cccd670e6ef0f3d0b367d62308ee2
#
_cell.length_a   1.000
_cell.length_b   1.000
_cell.length_c   1.000
_cell.angle_alpha   90.00
_cell.angle_beta   90.00
_cell.angle_gamma   90.00
#
_symmetry.space_group_name_H-M   'P 1'
#
loop_
_entity.id
_entity.type
_entity.pdbx_description
1 polymer ?
#
loop_
_entity_poly.entity_id
_entity_poly.type
_entity_poly.pdbx_seq_one_letter_code
_entity_poly.pdbx_strand_id
1 'polypeptide(L)'
;KYPAGTQIMGWTDELKADKLFAEYGYFMVPFISVENMTVMSSFPSVQGTPIEPKALKAEPNTVYIAMLVSDGDNLLHTMIYMPYTIEESAAYGDVPVTWIINPAIVDLAPRVFTWYEQVMNEGGQEMGAMMGDGSPTTDRYSGFSFYCSLTRHYLRQAGMHTLKQMVDGEAVAWNVQPYCLEGGYAGTDWRGIGSD
;
A
#
# COMPACT_ATOMS: atom_id res chain seq x y z
N LYS A 1 23.83 4.04 15.47
CA LYS A 1 23.28 3.38 14.30
C LYS A 1 22.09 2.55 14.75
N TYR A 2 20.92 2.75 14.12
CA TYR A 2 19.75 1.95 14.40
C TYR A 2 19.83 0.61 13.65
N PRO A 3 19.08 -0.43 14.04
CA PRO A 3 19.07 -1.70 13.31
C PRO A 3 18.46 -1.56 11.92
N ALA A 4 18.86 -2.43 11.00
CA ALA A 4 18.23 -2.54 9.69
C ALA A 4 16.73 -2.88 9.85
N GLY A 5 15.89 -2.33 8.98
CA GLY A 5 14.44 -2.38 9.09
C GLY A 5 13.83 -1.25 9.93
N THR A 6 14.64 -0.32 10.44
CA THR A 6 14.10 0.85 11.13
C THR A 6 13.26 1.70 10.19
N GLN A 7 12.04 2.00 10.62
CA GLN A 7 11.13 2.90 9.93
C GLN A 7 11.45 4.35 10.29
N ILE A 8 11.52 5.21 9.30
CA ILE A 8 11.70 6.66 9.48
C ILE A 8 10.38 7.31 9.10
N MET A 9 9.70 7.89 10.07
CA MET A 9 8.47 8.64 9.82
C MET A 9 8.80 10.09 9.50
N GLY A 10 8.29 10.59 8.40
CA GLY A 10 8.51 11.97 7.98
C GLY A 10 8.38 12.16 6.48
N TRP A 11 8.85 13.33 6.04
CA TRP A 11 8.88 13.67 4.63
C TRP A 11 10.19 14.38 4.28
N THR A 12 10.74 14.00 3.13
CA THR A 12 11.92 14.65 2.56
C THR A 12 11.96 14.42 1.04
N ASP A 13 13.03 14.82 0.35
CA ASP A 13 13.23 14.50 -1.06
C ASP A 13 13.28 12.96 -1.25
N GLU A 14 12.18 12.39 -1.71
CA GLU A 14 11.95 10.95 -1.78
C GLU A 14 13.11 10.22 -2.46
N LEU A 15 13.42 10.59 -3.70
CA LEU A 15 14.40 9.86 -4.51
C LEU A 15 15.81 9.83 -3.92
N LYS A 16 16.22 10.93 -3.27
CA LYS A 16 17.56 11.00 -2.65
C LYS A 16 17.58 10.36 -1.27
N ALA A 17 16.52 10.58 -0.50
CA ALA A 17 16.43 10.06 0.84
C ALA A 17 16.29 8.54 0.83
N ASP A 18 15.48 7.98 -0.05
CA ASP A 18 15.27 6.54 -0.15
C ASP A 18 16.56 5.79 -0.46
N LYS A 19 17.34 6.29 -1.40
CA LYS A 19 18.66 5.71 -1.69
C LYS A 19 19.56 5.73 -0.46
N LEU A 20 19.62 6.87 0.23
CA LEU A 20 20.42 7.01 1.43
C LEU A 20 19.91 6.11 2.56
N PHE A 21 18.62 6.06 2.78
CA PHE A 21 18.03 5.23 3.82
C PHE A 21 18.23 3.75 3.53
N ALA A 22 18.05 3.33 2.27
CA ALA A 22 18.28 1.97 1.83
C ALA A 22 19.72 1.48 2.09
N GLU A 23 20.73 2.32 1.88
CA GLU A 23 22.14 2.01 2.19
C GLU A 23 22.35 1.66 3.67
N TYR A 24 21.53 2.21 4.56
CA TYR A 24 21.58 1.91 6.00
C TYR A 24 20.57 0.85 6.44
N GLY A 25 19.76 0.34 5.52
CA GLY A 25 18.71 -0.62 5.78
C GLY A 25 17.46 0.00 6.43
N TYR A 26 17.23 1.29 6.23
CA TYR A 26 16.05 2.00 6.72
C TYR A 26 15.06 2.21 5.57
N PHE A 27 13.80 2.40 5.88
CA PHE A 27 12.81 2.84 4.90
C PHE A 27 11.92 3.94 5.46
N MET A 28 11.44 4.79 4.57
CA MET A 28 10.58 5.89 4.96
C MET A 28 9.11 5.46 5.00
N VAL A 29 8.39 5.98 5.97
CA VAL A 29 6.93 6.00 5.99
C VAL A 29 6.53 7.46 5.84
N PRO A 30 6.04 7.88 4.67
CA PRO A 30 5.69 9.27 4.43
C PRO A 30 4.63 9.74 5.42
N PHE A 31 4.97 10.80 6.14
CA PHE A 31 4.16 11.33 7.22
C PHE A 31 4.24 12.86 7.23
N ILE A 32 3.19 13.50 6.72
CA ILE A 32 3.08 14.96 6.68
C ILE A 32 1.79 15.37 7.35
N SER A 33 1.88 16.32 8.27
CA SER A 33 0.71 17.04 8.83
C SER A 33 -0.46 16.15 9.27
N VAL A 34 -0.17 14.96 9.81
CA VAL A 34 -1.18 14.10 10.42
C VAL A 34 -1.15 14.33 11.92
N GLU A 35 -2.21 14.90 12.43
CA GLU A 35 -2.33 15.25 13.84
C GLU A 35 -2.94 14.10 14.65
N ASN A 36 -2.73 14.14 15.97
CA ASN A 36 -3.36 13.23 16.93
C ASN A 36 -3.09 11.73 16.75
N MET A 37 -1.97 11.34 16.15
CA MET A 37 -1.62 9.92 15.96
C MET A 37 -1.59 9.13 17.27
N THR A 38 -1.21 9.76 18.38
CA THR A 38 -1.26 9.12 19.71
C THR A 38 -2.70 8.75 20.10
N VAL A 39 -3.67 9.57 19.75
CA VAL A 39 -5.10 9.26 19.98
C VAL A 39 -5.57 8.20 18.97
N MET A 40 -5.25 8.38 17.70
CA MET A 40 -5.65 7.45 16.64
C MET A 40 -5.17 6.01 16.91
N SER A 41 -3.90 5.85 17.29
CA SER A 41 -3.30 4.55 17.59
C SER A 41 -3.63 4.00 18.98
N SER A 42 -4.36 4.73 19.80
CA SER A 42 -4.84 4.23 21.11
C SER A 42 -6.04 3.30 21.01
N PHE A 43 -6.72 3.27 19.88
CA PHE A 43 -7.81 2.31 19.66
C PHE A 43 -7.22 0.91 19.42
N PRO A 44 -7.93 -0.15 19.82
CA PRO A 44 -7.50 -1.52 19.53
C PRO A 44 -7.31 -1.73 18.05
N SER A 45 -6.22 -2.38 17.69
CA SER A 45 -5.94 -2.84 16.31
C SER A 45 -7.11 -3.64 15.76
N VAL A 46 -7.32 -3.54 14.45
CA VAL A 46 -8.39 -4.24 13.76
C VAL A 46 -7.84 -5.32 12.83
N GLN A 47 -8.68 -6.31 12.59
CA GLN A 47 -8.44 -7.34 11.59
C GLN A 47 -9.40 -7.07 10.43
N GLY A 48 -8.85 -6.84 9.25
CA GLY A 48 -9.63 -6.63 8.04
C GLY A 48 -10.31 -7.91 7.55
N THR A 49 -11.35 -7.75 6.79
CA THR A 49 -12.06 -8.86 6.16
C THR A 49 -11.29 -9.32 4.94
N PRO A 50 -10.85 -10.61 4.87
CA PRO A 50 -10.14 -11.10 3.70
C PRO A 50 -11.01 -11.01 2.45
N ILE A 51 -10.45 -10.43 1.40
CA ILE A 51 -11.08 -10.41 0.08
C ILE A 51 -10.63 -11.66 -0.67
N GLU A 52 -11.59 -12.54 -0.99
CA GLU A 52 -11.29 -13.71 -1.81
C GLU A 52 -11.18 -13.29 -3.28
N PRO A 53 -10.01 -13.44 -3.87
CA PRO A 53 -9.80 -13.02 -5.24
C PRO A 53 -10.53 -13.92 -6.23
N LYS A 54 -11.22 -13.30 -7.15
CA LYS A 54 -11.86 -14.01 -8.25
C LYS A 54 -10.84 -14.31 -9.35
N ALA A 55 -10.59 -15.58 -9.64
CA ALA A 55 -9.82 -15.95 -10.81
C ALA A 55 -10.59 -15.50 -12.06
N LEU A 56 -10.07 -14.49 -12.75
CA LEU A 56 -10.60 -14.07 -14.04
C LEU A 56 -9.82 -14.77 -15.16
N LYS A 57 -10.54 -15.37 -16.08
CA LYS A 57 -9.96 -15.88 -17.33
C LYS A 57 -10.03 -14.76 -18.37
N ALA A 58 -8.87 -14.38 -18.89
CA ALA A 58 -8.82 -13.37 -19.93
C ALA A 58 -9.55 -13.88 -21.20
N GLU A 59 -10.45 -13.07 -21.72
CA GLU A 59 -11.14 -13.35 -22.97
C GLU A 59 -10.34 -12.81 -24.17
N PRO A 60 -10.29 -13.56 -25.30
CA PRO A 60 -9.62 -13.09 -26.50
C PRO A 60 -10.21 -11.77 -27.01
N ASN A 61 -9.36 -10.90 -27.54
CA ASN A 61 -9.73 -9.59 -28.10
C ASN A 61 -10.44 -8.64 -27.13
N THR A 62 -10.22 -8.80 -25.83
CA THR A 62 -10.77 -7.95 -24.77
C THR A 62 -9.68 -7.09 -24.16
N VAL A 63 -9.94 -5.79 -24.01
CA VAL A 63 -9.07 -4.87 -23.27
C VAL A 63 -9.56 -4.80 -21.83
N TYR A 64 -8.66 -5.07 -20.89
CA TYR A 64 -8.92 -4.95 -19.46
C TYR A 64 -8.25 -3.68 -18.94
N ILE A 65 -9.02 -2.85 -18.24
CA ILE A 65 -8.53 -1.60 -17.66
C ILE A 65 -8.67 -1.71 -16.15
N ALA A 66 -7.56 -1.59 -15.42
CA ALA A 66 -7.57 -1.46 -13.97
C ALA A 66 -7.35 0.01 -13.59
N MET A 67 -8.24 0.54 -12.77
CA MET A 67 -8.16 1.90 -12.25
C MET A 67 -7.62 1.86 -10.82
N LEU A 68 -6.51 2.58 -10.57
CA LEU A 68 -5.90 2.67 -9.25
C LEU A 68 -5.75 4.13 -8.85
N VAL A 69 -6.16 4.45 -7.61
CA VAL A 69 -5.85 5.72 -6.95
C VAL A 69 -4.66 5.48 -6.02
N SER A 70 -3.59 6.20 -6.27
CA SER A 70 -2.30 6.05 -5.56
C SER A 70 -2.10 7.08 -4.44
N ASP A 71 -0.86 7.16 -3.93
CA ASP A 71 -0.34 8.05 -2.88
C ASP A 71 -0.80 7.75 -1.45
N GLY A 72 -1.47 6.63 -1.22
CA GLY A 72 -1.86 6.22 0.11
C GLY A 72 -0.73 5.66 0.98
N ASP A 73 0.50 5.56 0.46
CA ASP A 73 1.71 5.36 1.27
C ASP A 73 1.87 6.51 2.27
N ASN A 74 1.57 7.73 1.85
CA ASN A 74 1.54 8.90 2.70
C ASN A 74 0.29 8.90 3.58
N LEU A 75 0.49 8.91 4.90
CA LEU A 75 -0.61 8.87 5.87
C LEU A 75 -1.56 10.06 5.75
N LEU A 76 -1.09 11.23 5.31
CA LEU A 76 -1.98 12.37 5.03
C LEU A 76 -2.99 12.05 3.93
N HIS A 77 -2.54 11.40 2.84
CA HIS A 77 -3.44 10.98 1.77
C HIS A 77 -4.43 9.92 2.24
N THR A 78 -3.94 8.87 2.89
CA THR A 78 -4.78 7.79 3.42
C THR A 78 -5.80 8.30 4.46
N MET A 79 -5.42 9.23 5.33
CA MET A 79 -6.27 9.60 6.46
C MET A 79 -7.14 10.83 6.21
N ILE A 80 -6.80 11.66 5.23
CA ILE A 80 -7.48 12.93 4.98
C ILE A 80 -7.92 13.09 3.52
N TYR A 81 -6.99 13.06 2.56
CA TYR A 81 -7.34 13.41 1.18
C TYR A 81 -8.19 12.36 0.47
N MET A 82 -7.88 11.09 0.63
CA MET A 82 -8.70 10.02 0.02
C MET A 82 -10.09 9.95 0.65
N PRO A 83 -10.26 9.97 1.98
CA PRO A 83 -11.59 10.07 2.59
C PRO A 83 -12.39 11.25 2.07
N TYR A 84 -11.80 12.44 2.04
CA TYR A 84 -12.45 13.62 1.48
C TYR A 84 -12.86 13.42 0.01
N THR A 85 -11.98 12.85 -0.82
CA THR A 85 -12.27 12.58 -2.23
C THR A 85 -13.42 11.58 -2.39
N ILE A 86 -13.47 10.54 -1.56
CA ILE A 86 -14.54 9.53 -1.58
C ILE A 86 -15.88 10.17 -1.19
N GLU A 87 -15.91 10.97 -0.12
CA GLU A 87 -17.12 11.59 0.39
C GLU A 87 -17.68 12.67 -0.56
N GLU A 88 -16.81 13.43 -1.22
CA GLU A 88 -17.21 14.54 -2.11
C GLU A 88 -17.43 14.11 -3.56
N SER A 89 -17.04 12.90 -3.95
CA SER A 89 -17.18 12.44 -5.34
C SER A 89 -18.59 11.97 -5.66
N ALA A 90 -19.30 12.72 -6.48
CA ALA A 90 -20.60 12.31 -7.00
C ALA A 90 -20.55 11.04 -7.89
N ALA A 91 -19.38 10.69 -8.40
CA ALA A 91 -19.14 9.51 -9.24
C ALA A 91 -18.58 8.31 -8.45
N TYR A 92 -18.49 8.41 -7.11
CA TYR A 92 -18.03 7.30 -6.30
C TYR A 92 -18.97 6.10 -6.43
N GLY A 93 -18.41 4.94 -6.81
CA GLY A 93 -19.19 3.73 -7.05
C GLY A 93 -19.63 3.50 -8.49
N ASP A 94 -19.52 4.49 -9.38
CA ASP A 94 -19.91 4.34 -10.79
C ASP A 94 -18.96 3.42 -11.57
N VAL A 95 -17.68 3.43 -11.17
CA VAL A 95 -16.62 2.61 -11.76
C VAL A 95 -15.83 1.93 -10.64
N PRO A 96 -15.54 0.61 -10.74
CA PRO A 96 -14.66 -0.04 -9.79
C PRO A 96 -13.25 0.57 -9.80
N VAL A 97 -12.76 0.93 -8.64
CA VAL A 97 -11.43 1.52 -8.45
C VAL A 97 -10.75 0.80 -7.29
N THR A 98 -9.45 0.55 -7.40
CA THR A 98 -8.61 0.09 -6.30
C THR A 98 -7.95 1.30 -5.62
N TRP A 99 -8.28 1.52 -4.37
CA TRP A 99 -7.72 2.59 -3.55
C TRP A 99 -6.49 2.08 -2.82
N ILE A 100 -5.33 2.62 -3.17
CA ILE A 100 -4.04 2.21 -2.58
C ILE A 100 -3.81 3.01 -1.31
N ILE A 101 -3.85 2.32 -0.17
CA ILE A 101 -3.69 2.91 1.16
C ILE A 101 -2.50 2.29 1.91
N ASN A 102 -2.05 2.95 2.97
CA ASN A 102 -1.04 2.38 3.85
C ASN A 102 -1.69 1.29 4.74
N PRO A 103 -1.32 0.02 4.61
CA PRO A 103 -1.97 -1.04 5.36
C PRO A 103 -1.70 -1.00 6.87
N ALA A 104 -0.67 -0.26 7.31
CA ALA A 104 -0.36 -0.11 8.73
C ALA A 104 -1.42 0.71 9.50
N ILE A 105 -2.39 1.34 8.82
CA ILE A 105 -3.50 2.02 9.50
C ILE A 105 -4.40 1.07 10.30
N VAL A 106 -4.30 -0.24 10.12
CA VAL A 106 -4.97 -1.23 11.00
C VAL A 106 -4.53 -1.09 12.46
N ASP A 107 -3.31 -0.60 12.67
CA ASP A 107 -2.72 -0.31 13.99
C ASP A 107 -2.62 1.19 14.26
N LEU A 108 -2.23 1.97 13.26
CA LEU A 108 -1.98 3.41 13.42
C LEU A 108 -3.26 4.24 13.50
N ALA A 109 -4.32 3.82 12.81
CA ALA A 109 -5.60 4.50 12.77
C ALA A 109 -6.77 3.50 12.53
N PRO A 110 -7.02 2.57 13.47
CA PRO A 110 -7.96 1.46 13.27
C PRO A 110 -9.37 1.92 12.88
N ARG A 111 -9.82 3.07 13.39
CA ARG A 111 -11.13 3.63 13.04
C ARG A 111 -11.22 4.11 11.60
N VAL A 112 -10.13 4.66 11.07
CA VAL A 112 -10.05 5.05 9.66
C VAL A 112 -10.08 3.80 8.78
N PHE A 113 -9.36 2.75 9.17
CA PHE A 113 -9.40 1.48 8.45
C PHE A 113 -10.82 0.88 8.40
N THR A 114 -11.52 0.83 9.54
CA THR A 114 -12.91 0.33 9.59
C THR A 114 -13.85 1.16 8.71
N TRP A 115 -13.65 2.47 8.65
CA TRP A 115 -14.41 3.33 7.74
C TRP A 115 -14.14 2.96 6.28
N TYR A 116 -12.87 2.72 5.90
CA TYR A 116 -12.54 2.27 4.55
C TYR A 116 -13.24 0.95 4.20
N GLU A 117 -13.20 -0.05 5.08
CA GLU A 117 -13.91 -1.31 4.83
C GLU A 117 -15.39 -1.09 4.54
N GLN A 118 -16.04 -0.23 5.31
CA GLN A 118 -17.45 0.06 5.11
C GLN A 118 -17.70 0.74 3.75
N VAL A 119 -17.02 1.85 3.44
CA VAL A 119 -17.29 2.61 2.22
C VAL A 119 -16.89 1.85 0.96
N MET A 120 -15.81 1.04 1.01
CA MET A 120 -15.41 0.19 -0.12
C MET A 120 -16.47 -0.87 -0.42
N ASN A 121 -17.00 -1.52 0.61
CA ASN A 121 -18.09 -2.49 0.45
C ASN A 121 -19.36 -1.85 -0.12
N GLU A 122 -19.77 -0.70 0.40
CA GLU A 122 -20.95 0.03 -0.06
C GLU A 122 -20.80 0.52 -1.51
N GLY A 123 -19.61 0.99 -1.89
CA GLY A 123 -19.32 1.50 -3.22
C GLY A 123 -18.85 0.45 -4.24
N GLY A 124 -18.71 -0.83 -3.87
CA GLY A 124 -18.17 -1.86 -4.75
C GLY A 124 -16.73 -1.59 -5.19
N GLN A 125 -15.96 -0.94 -4.31
CA GLN A 125 -14.56 -0.58 -4.51
C GLN A 125 -13.62 -1.59 -3.85
N GLU A 126 -12.32 -1.49 -4.11
CA GLU A 126 -11.30 -2.36 -3.53
C GLU A 126 -10.22 -1.55 -2.82
N MET A 127 -9.69 -2.09 -1.74
CA MET A 127 -8.48 -1.58 -1.10
C MET A 127 -7.26 -2.35 -1.60
N GLY A 128 -6.23 -1.62 -1.99
CA GLY A 128 -4.88 -2.12 -2.20
C GLY A 128 -3.91 -1.48 -1.22
N ALA A 129 -2.74 -2.03 -1.11
CA ALA A 129 -1.72 -1.60 -0.17
C ALA A 129 -0.51 -0.97 -0.84
N MET A 130 0.11 -0.02 -0.15
CA MET A 130 1.46 0.45 -0.42
C MET A 130 2.16 0.67 0.92
N MET A 131 3.20 -0.14 1.17
CA MET A 131 3.91 -0.12 2.45
C MET A 131 5.12 0.81 2.39
N GLY A 132 5.21 1.69 3.36
CA GLY A 132 6.22 2.75 3.35
C GLY A 132 6.02 3.67 2.15
N ASP A 133 7.10 4.10 1.54
CA ASP A 133 7.10 4.83 0.27
C ASP A 133 7.00 3.91 -0.97
N GLY A 134 6.90 2.61 -0.74
CA GLY A 134 6.79 1.60 -1.80
C GLY A 134 8.08 1.38 -2.59
N SER A 135 9.17 2.00 -2.23
CA SER A 135 10.40 2.05 -3.04
C SER A 135 11.69 1.49 -2.41
N PRO A 136 11.69 0.38 -1.66
CA PRO A 136 12.96 -0.22 -1.29
C PRO A 136 13.62 -0.81 -2.54
N THR A 137 14.73 -0.24 -2.98
CA THR A 137 15.55 -0.82 -4.04
C THR A 137 16.18 -2.11 -3.56
N THR A 138 15.80 -3.21 -4.17
CA THR A 138 16.02 -4.58 -3.67
C THR A 138 17.48 -5.01 -3.61
N ASP A 139 18.31 -4.51 -4.49
CA ASP A 139 19.73 -4.89 -4.62
C ASP A 139 20.63 -4.21 -3.59
N ARG A 140 20.17 -3.14 -2.97
CA ARG A 140 20.96 -2.32 -2.03
C ARG A 140 20.35 -2.19 -0.64
N TYR A 141 19.12 -2.67 -0.46
CA TYR A 141 18.41 -2.52 0.80
C TYR A 141 18.70 -3.67 1.75
N SER A 142 19.58 -3.47 2.71
CA SER A 142 19.93 -4.49 3.70
C SER A 142 18.77 -4.90 4.63
N GLY A 143 17.72 -4.07 4.71
CA GLY A 143 16.49 -4.33 5.46
C GLY A 143 15.38 -4.99 4.64
N PHE A 144 15.60 -5.39 3.40
CA PHE A 144 14.57 -5.86 2.48
C PHE A 144 13.74 -7.04 3.04
N SER A 145 14.40 -8.02 3.65
CA SER A 145 13.70 -9.16 4.25
C SER A 145 12.76 -8.74 5.39
N PHE A 146 13.17 -7.76 6.19
CA PHE A 146 12.31 -7.20 7.23
C PHE A 146 11.14 -6.41 6.63
N TYR A 147 11.40 -5.57 5.63
CA TYR A 147 10.37 -4.83 4.89
C TYR A 147 9.31 -5.77 4.31
N CYS A 148 9.72 -6.84 3.63
CA CYS A 148 8.80 -7.83 3.07
C CYS A 148 8.00 -8.56 4.16
N SER A 149 8.63 -8.90 5.28
CA SER A 149 7.97 -9.56 6.41
C SER A 149 6.92 -8.64 7.05
N LEU A 150 7.24 -7.37 7.21
CA LEU A 150 6.34 -6.37 7.75
C LEU A 150 5.18 -6.08 6.79
N THR A 151 5.47 -5.93 5.51
CA THR A 151 4.44 -5.76 4.46
C THR A 151 3.47 -6.94 4.45
N ARG A 152 3.98 -8.16 4.48
CA ARG A 152 3.15 -9.38 4.56
C ARG A 152 2.30 -9.42 5.83
N HIS A 153 2.86 -9.03 6.96
CA HIS A 153 2.12 -8.95 8.22
C HIS A 153 0.91 -8.03 8.08
N TYR A 154 1.12 -6.80 7.60
CA TYR A 154 0.05 -5.83 7.46
C TYR A 154 -0.96 -6.17 6.37
N LEU A 155 -0.52 -6.75 5.26
CA LEU A 155 -1.43 -7.24 4.22
C LEU A 155 -2.39 -8.30 4.77
N ARG A 156 -1.86 -9.27 5.53
CA ARG A 156 -2.68 -10.32 6.17
C ARG A 156 -3.64 -9.72 7.19
N GLN A 157 -3.15 -8.82 8.03
CA GLN A 157 -3.97 -8.16 9.05
C GLN A 157 -5.06 -7.31 8.41
N ALA A 158 -4.76 -6.59 7.34
CA ALA A 158 -5.72 -5.77 6.60
C ALA A 158 -6.63 -6.57 5.65
N GLY A 159 -6.40 -7.87 5.46
CA GLY A 159 -7.17 -8.69 4.51
C GLY A 159 -6.93 -8.30 3.04
N MET A 160 -5.84 -7.61 2.73
CA MET A 160 -5.53 -7.09 1.41
C MET A 160 -4.68 -8.06 0.60
N HIS A 161 -4.91 -8.09 -0.72
CA HIS A 161 -4.18 -8.95 -1.67
C HIS A 161 -3.44 -8.16 -2.75
N THR A 162 -3.80 -6.90 -2.98
CA THR A 162 -3.18 -6.02 -3.94
C THR A 162 -2.07 -5.21 -3.28
N LEU A 163 -0.86 -5.29 -3.82
CA LEU A 163 0.28 -4.48 -3.38
C LEU A 163 0.78 -3.64 -4.55
N LYS A 164 0.73 -2.33 -4.39
CA LYS A 164 1.45 -1.42 -5.27
C LYS A 164 2.86 -1.21 -4.76
N GLN A 165 3.81 -1.23 -5.67
CA GLN A 165 5.18 -0.87 -5.41
C GLN A 165 5.63 0.22 -6.37
N MET A 166 6.36 1.19 -5.85
CA MET A 166 7.07 2.18 -6.67
C MET A 166 8.35 1.56 -7.21
N VAL A 167 8.63 1.76 -8.48
CA VAL A 167 9.85 1.29 -9.12
C VAL A 167 10.57 2.49 -9.70
N ASP A 168 11.76 2.73 -9.24
CA ASP A 168 12.64 3.74 -9.81
C ASP A 168 13.29 3.14 -11.08
N GLY A 169 12.57 3.24 -12.20
CA GLY A 169 13.12 3.19 -13.58
C GLY A 169 13.69 1.87 -14.09
N GLU A 170 14.08 0.91 -13.28
CA GLU A 170 14.66 -0.34 -13.71
C GLU A 170 14.17 -1.55 -12.91
N ALA A 171 13.46 -2.39 -13.56
CA ALA A 171 13.32 -3.86 -13.49
C ALA A 171 13.49 -4.64 -12.16
N VAL A 172 13.49 -4.06 -10.99
CA VAL A 172 13.85 -4.80 -9.76
C VAL A 172 12.66 -5.16 -8.87
N ALA A 173 11.54 -4.52 -9.07
CA ALA A 173 10.37 -4.64 -8.17
C ALA A 173 9.63 -5.99 -8.24
N TRP A 174 9.76 -6.75 -9.32
CA TRP A 174 9.11 -8.07 -9.45
C TRP A 174 9.63 -9.15 -8.49
N ASN A 175 10.73 -8.89 -7.80
CA ASN A 175 11.22 -9.78 -6.76
C ASN A 175 10.49 -9.63 -5.42
N VAL A 176 9.67 -8.60 -5.24
CA VAL A 176 8.93 -8.37 -3.99
C VAL A 176 7.76 -9.34 -3.85
N GLN A 177 7.10 -9.63 -4.96
CA GLN A 177 5.90 -10.48 -4.97
C GLN A 177 6.10 -11.83 -4.25
N PRO A 178 7.14 -12.63 -4.52
CA PRO A 178 7.33 -13.91 -3.84
C PRO A 178 7.56 -13.78 -2.34
N TYR A 179 8.05 -12.64 -1.89
CA TYR A 179 8.42 -12.42 -0.49
C TYR A 179 7.33 -11.74 0.32
N CYS A 180 6.55 -10.86 -0.29
CA CYS A 180 5.52 -10.07 0.38
C CYS A 180 4.12 -10.65 0.22
N LEU A 181 3.83 -11.29 -0.90
CA LEU A 181 2.53 -11.88 -1.22
C LEU A 181 2.63 -13.40 -1.20
N GLU A 182 2.02 -14.04 -0.23
CA GLU A 182 1.81 -15.49 -0.29
C GLU A 182 0.68 -15.82 -1.26
N GLY A 183 0.96 -16.76 -2.17
CA GLY A 183 -0.04 -17.20 -3.13
C GLY A 183 0.00 -16.50 -4.48
N GLY A 184 1.02 -15.65 -4.69
CA GLY A 184 1.34 -15.10 -6.00
C GLY A 184 0.14 -14.56 -6.74
N TYR A 185 -0.34 -13.37 -6.35
CA TYR A 185 -1.44 -12.73 -7.02
C TYR A 185 -1.03 -12.32 -8.43
N ALA A 186 -1.15 -13.22 -9.37
CA ALA A 186 -0.90 -12.96 -10.78
C ALA A 186 -1.82 -11.87 -11.36
N GLY A 187 -3.00 -11.67 -10.77
CA GLY A 187 -3.94 -10.63 -11.20
C GLY A 187 -3.63 -9.22 -10.70
N THR A 188 -2.77 -9.13 -9.69
CA THR A 188 -2.34 -7.85 -9.12
C THR A 188 -0.87 -7.62 -9.37
N ASP A 189 -0.35 -8.34 -10.32
CA ASP A 189 1.01 -8.19 -10.75
C ASP A 189 1.16 -6.82 -11.42
N TRP A 190 1.69 -5.87 -10.66
CA TRP A 190 2.04 -4.54 -11.15
C TRP A 190 2.99 -4.60 -12.37
N ARG A 191 3.56 -5.77 -12.72
CA ARG A 191 4.25 -5.97 -14.01
C ARG A 191 3.38 -5.65 -15.21
N GLY A 192 2.05 -5.64 -15.05
CA GLY A 192 1.13 -5.14 -16.06
C GLY A 192 1.08 -3.62 -16.20
N ILE A 193 1.72 -2.88 -15.30
CA ILE A 193 1.72 -1.42 -15.30
C ILE A 193 3.08 -0.90 -15.77
N GLY A 194 3.47 -1.26 -16.99
CA GLY A 194 4.55 -0.58 -17.69
C GLY A 194 5.96 -1.18 -17.59
N SER A 195 6.08 -2.47 -17.64
CA SER A 195 7.37 -3.15 -17.81
C SER A 195 7.48 -3.85 -19.17
N ASP A 196 7.19 -3.16 -20.23
CA ASP A 196 7.65 -3.52 -21.58
C ASP A 196 8.60 -2.46 -22.10
#